data_b5a556cddd45b59582c81ff34194a6b1
#
_entry.id   b5a556cddd45b59582c81ff34194a6b1
#
_cell.length_a   1.000
_cell.length_b   1.000
_cell.length_c   1.000
_cell.angle_alpha   90.00
_cell.angle_beta   90.00
_cell.angle_gamma   90.00
#
_symmetry.space_group_name_H-M   'P 1'
#
loop_
_entity.id
_entity.type
_entity.pdbx_description
1 polymer ?
#
loop_
_entity_poly.entity_id
_entity_poly.type
_entity_poly.pdbx_seq_one_letter_code
_entity_poly.pdbx_strand_id
1 'polypeptide(L)'
;MKYLNIKKALTAWQELQPLSEKDKDRLSRRFTVDFNYNSNHIEGNTLTYGQTEILLLFGKVIGEASLRDVQEMTASNVGLRMMTEEAKVKETPLTQNFIRTLHRTLLREDYTVYRNGQYKTRPNSVITRYGDRFEYASPEETPSLMADLVDWYNKAEQEGKLSPVELAALFHFRYIRIHPFEDGNGRIARLMVNFILTRHDYPMIVVRSRKKSEYLEALHQADLEVGPVPSDGAHADIKDIRPFLKYFNNLVATEVYNDVLFVSEKNENVWWYDGERIAFRTPNYTKILNAMRTEPTLTLADMREITGISIAAIQKLLDQLIQKKYVERGEKDGSWRVFMTQ
;
A
#
# COMPACT_ATOMS: atom_id res chain seq x y z
N MET A 1 17.67 -3.18 -14.20
CA MET A 1 16.38 -3.89 -13.99
C MET A 1 15.71 -4.05 -15.35
N LYS A 2 15.39 -5.29 -15.78
CA LYS A 2 14.57 -5.48 -17.00
C LYS A 2 13.19 -4.90 -16.70
N TYR A 3 12.71 -3.96 -17.51
CA TYR A 3 11.34 -3.46 -17.41
C TYR A 3 10.39 -4.64 -17.61
N LEU A 4 9.59 -4.92 -16.57
CA LEU A 4 8.53 -5.91 -16.65
C LEU A 4 7.46 -5.39 -17.63
N ASN A 5 7.05 -6.26 -18.56
CA ASN A 5 6.01 -5.90 -19.51
C ASN A 5 4.63 -6.08 -18.83
N ILE A 6 3.92 -4.98 -18.65
CA ILE A 6 2.60 -4.99 -17.98
C ILE A 6 1.61 -5.93 -18.66
N LYS A 7 1.59 -6.03 -20.01
CA LYS A 7 0.71 -6.95 -20.74
C LYS A 7 0.99 -8.39 -20.38
N LYS A 8 2.28 -8.78 -20.29
CA LYS A 8 2.67 -10.15 -19.89
C LYS A 8 2.27 -10.45 -18.45
N ALA A 9 2.44 -9.48 -17.53
CA ALA A 9 2.03 -9.66 -16.13
C ALA A 9 0.50 -9.85 -16.02
N LEU A 10 -0.28 -9.03 -16.71
CA LEU A 10 -1.74 -9.13 -16.73
C LEU A 10 -2.23 -10.41 -17.42
N THR A 11 -1.61 -10.83 -18.52
CA THR A 11 -1.94 -12.13 -19.15
C THR A 11 -1.72 -13.28 -18.17
N ALA A 12 -0.55 -13.34 -17.53
CA ALA A 12 -0.26 -14.36 -16.52
C ALA A 12 -1.24 -14.33 -15.33
N TRP A 13 -1.68 -13.14 -14.91
CA TRP A 13 -2.73 -13.00 -13.89
C TRP A 13 -4.07 -13.56 -14.36
N GLN A 14 -4.48 -13.25 -15.59
CA GLN A 14 -5.73 -13.74 -16.17
C GLN A 14 -5.73 -15.27 -16.34
N GLU A 15 -4.60 -15.86 -16.68
CA GLU A 15 -4.45 -17.33 -16.78
C GLU A 15 -4.62 -18.05 -15.44
N LEU A 16 -4.43 -17.35 -14.32
CA LEU A 16 -4.67 -17.90 -12.97
C LEU A 16 -6.14 -17.85 -12.55
N GLN A 17 -6.99 -17.12 -13.27
CA GLN A 17 -8.39 -16.94 -12.88
C GLN A 17 -9.28 -18.10 -13.32
N PRO A 18 -10.30 -18.48 -12.54
CA PRO A 18 -10.59 -17.98 -11.20
C PRO A 18 -9.66 -18.56 -10.14
N LEU A 19 -9.20 -17.72 -9.21
CA LEU A 19 -8.42 -18.19 -8.06
C LEU A 19 -9.26 -19.11 -7.16
N SER A 20 -8.61 -20.10 -6.54
CA SER A 20 -9.22 -20.88 -5.46
C SER A 20 -9.55 -19.97 -4.25
N GLU A 21 -10.56 -20.32 -3.44
CA GLU A 21 -10.90 -19.54 -2.23
C GLU A 21 -9.70 -19.44 -1.26
N LYS A 22 -8.91 -20.49 -1.17
CA LYS A 22 -7.67 -20.50 -0.38
C LYS A 22 -6.64 -19.48 -0.88
N ASP A 23 -6.45 -19.38 -2.19
CA ASP A 23 -5.49 -18.43 -2.78
C ASP A 23 -6.01 -17.00 -2.71
N LYS A 24 -7.32 -16.79 -2.85
CA LYS A 24 -7.97 -15.48 -2.61
C LYS A 24 -7.75 -15.01 -1.18
N ASP A 25 -7.98 -15.87 -0.17
CA ASP A 25 -7.78 -15.53 1.24
C ASP A 25 -6.31 -15.22 1.53
N ARG A 26 -5.37 -16.05 1.05
CA ARG A 26 -3.93 -15.83 1.22
C ARG A 26 -3.48 -14.49 0.60
N LEU A 27 -3.94 -14.19 -0.61
CA LEU A 27 -3.61 -12.96 -1.32
C LEU A 27 -4.22 -11.74 -0.61
N SER A 28 -5.48 -11.83 -0.18
CA SER A 28 -6.18 -10.77 0.54
C SER A 28 -5.50 -10.43 1.87
N ARG A 29 -5.10 -11.44 2.65
CA ARG A 29 -4.36 -11.24 3.91
C ARG A 29 -3.02 -10.57 3.68
N ARG A 30 -2.26 -11.04 2.69
CA ARG A 30 -0.98 -10.43 2.32
C ARG A 30 -1.18 -8.99 1.89
N PHE A 31 -2.12 -8.72 0.98
CA PHE A 31 -2.39 -7.39 0.48
C PHE A 31 -2.83 -6.44 1.62
N THR A 32 -3.68 -6.90 2.53
CA THR A 32 -4.11 -6.11 3.69
C THR A 32 -2.92 -5.61 4.51
N VAL A 33 -1.96 -6.47 4.80
CA VAL A 33 -0.76 -6.09 5.55
C VAL A 33 0.16 -5.19 4.72
N ASP A 34 0.50 -5.60 3.51
CA ASP A 34 1.40 -4.89 2.60
C ASP A 34 0.90 -3.46 2.32
N PHE A 35 -0.39 -3.30 1.98
CA PHE A 35 -0.96 -2.00 1.66
C PHE A 35 -0.97 -1.08 2.88
N ASN A 36 -1.52 -1.54 4.00
CA ASN A 36 -1.64 -0.71 5.19
C ASN A 36 -0.27 -0.33 5.75
N TYR A 37 0.67 -1.28 5.85
CA TYR A 37 2.03 -0.98 6.27
C TYR A 37 2.66 0.10 5.39
N ASN A 38 2.77 -0.15 4.09
CA ASN A 38 3.47 0.75 3.18
C ASN A 38 2.80 2.12 3.05
N SER A 39 1.46 2.14 2.92
CA SER A 39 0.71 3.40 2.77
C SER A 39 0.83 4.31 3.99
N ASN A 40 0.82 3.75 5.21
CA ASN A 40 0.99 4.55 6.42
C ASN A 40 2.47 4.87 6.69
N HIS A 41 3.39 3.95 6.39
CA HIS A 41 4.83 4.19 6.57
C HIS A 41 5.37 5.30 5.66
N ILE A 42 4.83 5.48 4.46
CA ILE A 42 5.09 6.64 3.59
C ILE A 42 4.76 7.96 4.31
N GLU A 43 3.72 7.99 5.13
CA GLU A 43 3.26 9.16 5.87
C GLU A 43 3.89 9.28 7.27
N GLY A 44 4.82 8.39 7.62
CA GLY A 44 5.60 8.47 8.86
C GLY A 44 5.11 7.61 10.02
N ASN A 45 4.15 6.71 9.81
CA ASN A 45 3.78 5.71 10.81
C ASN A 45 4.98 4.80 11.13
N THR A 46 5.21 4.50 12.41
CA THR A 46 6.43 3.84 12.89
C THR A 46 6.26 2.35 13.20
N LEU A 47 5.04 1.80 13.05
CA LEU A 47 4.85 0.36 13.25
C LEU A 47 5.70 -0.44 12.27
N THR A 48 6.39 -1.43 12.78
CA THR A 48 7.11 -2.38 11.92
C THR A 48 6.13 -3.22 11.09
N TYR A 49 6.62 -3.86 10.04
CA TYR A 49 5.79 -4.77 9.24
C TYR A 49 5.20 -5.90 10.09
N GLY A 50 5.99 -6.52 10.98
CA GLY A 50 5.52 -7.57 11.88
C GLY A 50 4.46 -7.07 12.87
N GLN A 51 4.62 -5.88 13.44
CA GLN A 51 3.60 -5.26 14.31
C GLN A 51 2.30 -5.01 13.54
N THR A 52 2.40 -4.51 12.31
CA THR A 52 1.25 -4.29 11.43
C THR A 52 0.52 -5.60 11.12
N GLU A 53 1.27 -6.66 10.80
CA GLU A 53 0.70 -7.97 10.51
C GLU A 53 -0.07 -8.54 11.71
N ILE A 54 0.53 -8.52 12.90
CA ILE A 54 -0.10 -9.03 14.12
C ILE A 54 -1.31 -8.18 14.52
N LEU A 55 -1.21 -6.88 14.40
CA LEU A 55 -2.33 -5.98 14.65
C LEU A 55 -3.52 -6.25 13.73
N LEU A 56 -3.27 -6.31 12.42
CA LEU A 56 -4.36 -6.38 11.44
C LEU A 56 -4.96 -7.78 11.30
N LEU A 57 -4.18 -8.83 11.48
CA LEU A 57 -4.65 -10.21 11.31
C LEU A 57 -5.14 -10.84 12.61
N PHE A 58 -4.59 -10.44 13.77
CA PHE A 58 -4.90 -11.06 15.05
C PHE A 58 -5.43 -10.08 16.11
N GLY A 59 -5.51 -8.77 15.83
CA GLY A 59 -6.02 -7.75 16.74
C GLY A 59 -5.13 -7.52 17.99
N LYS A 60 -3.85 -7.90 17.92
CA LYS A 60 -2.91 -7.79 19.06
C LYS A 60 -1.86 -6.72 18.78
N VAL A 61 -1.49 -5.97 19.80
CA VAL A 61 -0.35 -5.05 19.78
C VAL A 61 0.83 -5.72 20.48
N ILE A 62 1.98 -5.77 19.83
CA ILE A 62 3.22 -6.34 20.38
C ILE A 62 4.33 -5.29 20.44
N GLY A 63 5.17 -5.38 21.47
CA GLY A 63 6.26 -4.45 21.69
C GLY A 63 5.78 -3.02 21.94
N GLU A 64 6.70 -2.07 21.82
CA GLU A 64 6.39 -0.65 21.94
C GLU A 64 5.72 -0.15 20.65
N ALA A 65 4.60 0.52 20.79
CA ALA A 65 3.85 1.13 19.70
C ALA A 65 3.14 2.38 20.21
N SER A 66 3.18 3.48 19.47
CA SER A 66 2.39 4.64 19.83
C SER A 66 0.91 4.38 19.61
N LEU A 67 0.06 4.87 20.50
CA LEU A 67 -1.39 4.76 20.35
C LEU A 67 -1.86 5.36 19.02
N ARG A 68 -1.28 6.49 18.63
CA ARG A 68 -1.55 7.15 17.35
C ARG A 68 -1.29 6.24 16.17
N ASP A 69 -0.11 5.60 16.13
CA ASP A 69 0.26 4.72 15.01
C ASP A 69 -0.67 3.50 14.90
N VAL A 70 -1.08 2.93 16.05
CA VAL A 70 -2.04 1.82 16.09
C VAL A 70 -3.41 2.26 15.58
N GLN A 71 -3.88 3.44 15.99
CA GLN A 71 -5.17 3.99 15.55
C GLN A 71 -5.16 4.31 14.06
N GLU A 72 -4.13 4.97 13.56
CA GLU A 72 -3.97 5.26 12.12
C GLU A 72 -3.96 3.98 11.28
N MET A 73 -3.22 2.95 11.70
CA MET A 73 -3.14 1.67 11.01
C MET A 73 -4.49 0.96 10.98
N THR A 74 -5.21 0.97 12.10
CA THR A 74 -6.54 0.37 12.20
C THR A 74 -7.56 1.12 11.34
N ALA A 75 -7.55 2.44 11.37
CA ALA A 75 -8.42 3.30 10.57
C ALA A 75 -8.15 3.12 9.06
N SER A 76 -6.88 3.02 8.68
CA SER A 76 -6.47 2.73 7.30
C SER A 76 -7.04 1.39 6.81
N ASN A 77 -7.01 0.35 7.65
CA ASN A 77 -7.59 -0.95 7.30
C ASN A 77 -9.13 -0.90 7.15
N VAL A 78 -9.82 -0.09 7.94
CA VAL A 78 -11.26 0.14 7.75
C VAL A 78 -11.50 0.84 6.41
N GLY A 79 -10.73 1.87 6.09
CA GLY A 79 -10.80 2.56 4.80
C GLY A 79 -10.55 1.64 3.61
N LEU A 80 -9.56 0.74 3.71
CA LEU A 80 -9.28 -0.26 2.68
C LEU A 80 -10.47 -1.20 2.45
N ARG A 81 -11.10 -1.70 3.51
CA ARG A 81 -12.29 -2.56 3.41
C ARG A 81 -13.46 -1.82 2.78
N MET A 82 -13.74 -0.59 3.21
CA MET A 82 -14.80 0.24 2.62
C MET A 82 -14.56 0.45 1.12
N MET A 83 -13.35 0.80 0.74
CA MET A 83 -12.97 0.98 -0.66
C MET A 83 -13.18 -0.30 -1.47
N THR A 84 -12.77 -1.46 -0.93
CA THR A 84 -12.90 -2.74 -1.62
C THR A 84 -14.36 -3.13 -1.84
N GLU A 85 -15.23 -2.89 -0.85
CA GLU A 85 -16.67 -3.19 -1.00
C GLU A 85 -17.34 -2.24 -1.99
N GLU A 86 -17.05 -0.95 -1.93
CA GLU A 86 -17.59 0.03 -2.89
C GLU A 86 -17.14 -0.25 -4.33
N ALA A 87 -15.89 -0.66 -4.51
CA ALA A 87 -15.35 -0.98 -5.84
C ALA A 87 -16.06 -2.16 -6.52
N LYS A 88 -16.71 -3.06 -5.77
CA LYS A 88 -17.48 -4.18 -6.32
C LYS A 88 -18.81 -3.73 -6.95
N VAL A 89 -19.33 -2.58 -6.53
CA VAL A 89 -20.61 -2.03 -7.02
C VAL A 89 -20.33 -1.18 -8.25
N LYS A 90 -20.15 -1.85 -9.40
CA LYS A 90 -19.68 -1.21 -10.65
C LYS A 90 -20.69 -0.23 -11.25
N GLU A 91 -21.97 -0.39 -10.95
CA GLU A 91 -23.06 0.45 -11.48
C GLU A 91 -23.16 1.81 -10.80
N THR A 92 -22.60 1.95 -9.59
CA THR A 92 -22.66 3.19 -8.84
C THR A 92 -21.52 4.12 -9.28
N PRO A 93 -21.82 5.35 -9.75
CA PRO A 93 -20.76 6.29 -10.10
C PRO A 93 -19.96 6.73 -8.86
N LEU A 94 -18.70 7.09 -9.07
CA LEU A 94 -17.88 7.68 -8.02
C LEU A 94 -18.50 9.02 -7.59
N THR A 95 -18.50 9.28 -6.28
CA THR A 95 -19.00 10.53 -5.70
C THR A 95 -17.95 11.20 -4.82
N GLN A 96 -17.99 12.54 -4.75
CA GLN A 96 -17.16 13.27 -3.79
C GLN A 96 -17.46 12.84 -2.34
N ASN A 97 -18.72 12.48 -2.05
CA ASN A 97 -19.10 12.02 -0.71
C ASN A 97 -18.40 10.74 -0.33
N PHE A 98 -18.20 9.81 -1.26
CA PHE A 98 -17.43 8.59 -0.99
C PHE A 98 -15.97 8.92 -0.62
N ILE A 99 -15.29 9.77 -1.39
CA ILE A 99 -13.90 10.22 -1.11
C ILE A 99 -13.83 10.89 0.28
N ARG A 100 -14.78 11.78 0.59
CA ARG A 100 -14.86 12.46 1.88
C ARG A 100 -15.15 11.50 3.04
N THR A 101 -15.90 10.44 2.78
CA THR A 101 -16.18 9.40 3.79
C THR A 101 -14.95 8.55 4.05
N LEU A 102 -14.19 8.17 3.02
CA LEU A 102 -12.88 7.52 3.20
C LEU A 102 -11.92 8.39 4.03
N HIS A 103 -11.84 9.69 3.72
CA HIS A 103 -11.01 10.61 4.49
C HIS A 103 -11.44 10.69 5.96
N ARG A 104 -12.74 10.81 6.24
CA ARG A 104 -13.29 10.81 7.60
C ARG A 104 -12.93 9.52 8.35
N THR A 105 -12.93 8.39 7.65
CA THR A 105 -12.58 7.09 8.23
C THR A 105 -11.09 7.02 8.60
N LEU A 106 -10.22 7.52 7.72
CA LEU A 106 -8.76 7.48 7.94
C LEU A 106 -8.29 8.36 9.10
N LEU A 107 -8.97 9.50 9.34
CA LEU A 107 -8.59 10.50 10.36
C LEU A 107 -9.58 10.53 11.52
N ARG A 108 -10.27 9.42 11.79
CA ARG A 108 -11.38 9.33 12.75
C ARG A 108 -11.02 9.80 14.17
N GLU A 109 -9.80 9.61 14.59
CA GLU A 109 -9.37 9.86 15.98
C GLU A 109 -8.74 11.26 16.18
N ASP A 110 -8.52 12.01 15.11
CA ASP A 110 -7.91 13.36 15.20
C ASP A 110 -8.97 14.46 15.08
N TYR A 111 -9.78 14.61 16.12
CA TYR A 111 -10.86 15.60 16.16
C TYR A 111 -10.39 17.05 16.30
N THR A 112 -9.14 17.27 16.70
CA THR A 112 -8.68 18.59 17.17
C THR A 112 -8.03 19.44 16.08
N VAL A 113 -7.47 18.82 15.04
CA VAL A 113 -6.62 19.49 14.05
C VAL A 113 -7.23 19.45 12.65
N TYR A 114 -7.94 18.37 12.28
CA TYR A 114 -8.40 18.14 10.93
C TYR A 114 -9.93 18.06 10.84
N ARG A 115 -10.46 18.73 9.82
CA ARG A 115 -11.91 18.70 9.53
C ARG A 115 -12.26 17.42 8.79
N ASN A 116 -12.44 16.33 9.52
CA ASN A 116 -12.71 15.00 8.98
C ASN A 116 -13.78 15.00 7.86
N GLY A 117 -13.35 14.69 6.64
CA GLY A 117 -14.20 14.66 5.46
C GLY A 117 -14.58 16.04 4.91
N GLN A 118 -14.03 17.15 5.43
CA GLN A 118 -14.18 18.48 4.88
C GLN A 118 -12.94 18.87 4.07
N TYR A 119 -13.15 19.58 2.99
CA TYR A 119 -12.05 20.14 2.23
C TYR A 119 -11.29 21.18 3.05
N LYS A 120 -10.03 21.36 2.70
CA LYS A 120 -9.12 22.31 3.38
C LYS A 120 -9.67 23.71 3.39
N THR A 121 -9.33 24.45 4.44
CA THR A 121 -9.68 25.87 4.60
C THR A 121 -8.45 26.75 4.64
N ARG A 122 -7.26 26.13 4.58
CA ARG A 122 -5.96 26.80 4.51
C ARG A 122 -5.19 26.30 3.31
N PRO A 123 -4.40 27.14 2.65
CA PRO A 123 -3.49 26.71 1.61
C PRO A 123 -2.53 25.66 2.16
N ASN A 124 -2.24 24.65 1.36
CA ASN A 124 -1.21 23.65 1.66
C ASN A 124 -0.16 23.61 0.55
N SER A 125 1.05 23.26 0.94
CA SER A 125 2.20 23.20 0.05
C SER A 125 3.16 22.13 0.55
N VAL A 126 4.06 21.69 -0.31
CA VAL A 126 5.15 20.79 0.05
C VAL A 126 6.49 21.45 -0.32
N ILE A 127 7.50 21.21 0.51
CA ILE A 127 8.88 21.53 0.14
C ILE A 127 9.41 20.31 -0.63
N THR A 128 9.78 20.52 -1.87
CA THR A 128 10.38 19.47 -2.70
C THR A 128 11.75 19.08 -2.13
N ARG A 129 12.26 17.92 -2.53
CA ARG A 129 13.63 17.50 -2.15
C ARG A 129 14.73 18.45 -2.65
N TYR A 130 14.41 19.32 -3.57
CA TYR A 130 15.33 20.35 -4.11
C TYR A 130 15.23 21.68 -3.34
N GLY A 131 14.35 21.76 -2.32
CA GLY A 131 14.15 22.95 -1.52
C GLY A 131 13.11 23.93 -2.08
N ASP A 132 12.54 23.66 -3.24
CA ASP A 132 11.50 24.50 -3.84
C ASP A 132 10.16 24.28 -3.15
N ARG A 133 9.38 25.35 -3.02
CA ARG A 133 8.01 25.27 -2.51
C ARG A 133 7.06 25.01 -3.67
N PHE A 134 6.33 23.91 -3.58
CA PHE A 134 5.27 23.57 -4.51
C PHE A 134 3.91 23.79 -3.84
N GLU A 135 3.06 24.62 -4.47
CA GLU A 135 1.74 24.95 -3.96
C GLU A 135 0.65 24.12 -4.65
N TYR A 136 -0.27 23.60 -3.86
CA TYR A 136 -1.45 22.90 -4.34
C TYR A 136 -2.61 23.90 -4.59
N ALA A 137 -3.72 23.42 -5.16
CA ALA A 137 -4.91 24.23 -5.36
C ALA A 137 -5.31 25.00 -4.09
N SER A 138 -5.82 26.21 -4.25
CA SER A 138 -6.30 27.00 -3.13
C SER A 138 -7.54 26.36 -2.46
N PRO A 139 -7.89 26.75 -1.22
CA PRO A 139 -9.15 26.30 -0.59
C PRO A 139 -10.38 26.68 -1.40
N GLU A 140 -10.34 27.83 -2.05
CA GLU A 140 -11.45 28.35 -2.85
C GLU A 140 -11.66 27.55 -4.14
N GLU A 141 -10.59 27.13 -4.81
CA GLU A 141 -10.64 26.32 -6.04
C GLU A 141 -10.96 24.83 -5.75
N THR A 142 -10.60 24.34 -4.57
CA THR A 142 -10.68 22.91 -4.23
C THR A 142 -12.07 22.30 -4.49
N PRO A 143 -13.21 22.90 -4.10
CA PRO A 143 -14.53 22.29 -4.32
C PRO A 143 -14.88 22.10 -5.80
N SER A 144 -14.58 23.09 -6.65
CA SER A 144 -14.85 23.00 -8.09
C SER A 144 -13.94 21.98 -8.76
N LEU A 145 -12.62 22.00 -8.46
CA LEU A 145 -11.68 21.06 -9.03
C LEU A 145 -11.98 19.60 -8.63
N MET A 146 -12.50 19.38 -7.42
CA MET A 146 -12.94 18.05 -7.00
C MET A 146 -14.22 17.60 -7.69
N ALA A 147 -15.13 18.54 -8.01
CA ALA A 147 -16.31 18.26 -8.84
C ALA A 147 -15.87 17.84 -10.25
N ASP A 148 -15.02 18.64 -10.87
CA ASP A 148 -14.49 18.39 -12.21
C ASP A 148 -13.73 17.05 -12.29
N LEU A 149 -12.94 16.70 -11.25
CA LEU A 149 -12.21 15.43 -11.18
C LEU A 149 -13.18 14.22 -11.16
N VAL A 150 -14.23 14.29 -10.34
CA VAL A 150 -15.19 13.20 -10.19
C VAL A 150 -16.04 13.06 -11.46
N ASP A 151 -16.49 14.15 -12.04
CA ASP A 151 -17.28 14.17 -13.28
C ASP A 151 -16.43 13.64 -14.45
N TRP A 152 -15.18 14.10 -14.56
CA TRP A 152 -14.22 13.59 -15.55
C TRP A 152 -14.02 12.08 -15.39
N TYR A 153 -13.77 11.60 -14.14
CA TYR A 153 -13.55 10.18 -13.90
C TYR A 153 -14.75 9.34 -14.37
N ASN A 154 -15.96 9.70 -13.94
CA ASN A 154 -17.16 8.95 -14.31
C ASN A 154 -17.38 8.93 -15.82
N LYS A 155 -17.11 10.04 -16.49
CA LYS A 155 -17.20 10.13 -17.96
C LYS A 155 -16.11 9.28 -18.63
N ALA A 156 -14.86 9.37 -18.18
CA ALA A 156 -13.75 8.63 -18.75
C ALA A 156 -13.91 7.10 -18.57
N GLU A 157 -14.44 6.68 -17.40
CA GLU A 157 -14.79 5.29 -17.12
C GLU A 157 -15.85 4.77 -18.09
N GLN A 158 -16.92 5.55 -18.34
CA GLN A 158 -17.98 5.18 -19.29
C GLN A 158 -17.50 5.15 -20.76
N GLU A 159 -16.65 6.10 -21.14
CA GLU A 159 -16.09 6.14 -22.49
C GLU A 159 -15.12 4.98 -22.79
N GLY A 160 -14.46 4.44 -21.81
CA GLY A 160 -13.55 3.29 -21.92
C GLY A 160 -12.35 3.52 -22.84
N LYS A 161 -11.97 4.77 -23.10
CA LYS A 161 -10.85 5.13 -24.01
C LYS A 161 -9.48 4.95 -23.34
N LEU A 162 -9.41 5.15 -22.01
CA LEU A 162 -8.23 4.94 -21.20
C LEU A 162 -8.21 3.50 -20.68
N SER A 163 -7.05 2.89 -20.67
CA SER A 163 -6.89 1.63 -19.93
C SER A 163 -7.09 1.88 -18.42
N PRO A 164 -7.51 0.87 -17.63
CA PRO A 164 -7.65 1.02 -16.18
C PRO A 164 -6.40 1.55 -15.48
N VAL A 165 -5.23 1.23 -15.99
CA VAL A 165 -3.94 1.71 -15.46
C VAL A 165 -3.72 3.19 -15.77
N GLU A 166 -4.03 3.63 -16.98
CA GLU A 166 -3.96 5.04 -17.36
C GLU A 166 -4.99 5.87 -16.60
N LEU A 167 -6.21 5.36 -16.46
CA LEU A 167 -7.28 6.00 -15.70
C LEU A 167 -6.88 6.18 -14.22
N ALA A 168 -6.33 5.15 -13.59
CA ALA A 168 -5.87 5.20 -12.22
C ALA A 168 -4.67 6.14 -12.03
N ALA A 169 -3.70 6.12 -12.95
CA ALA A 169 -2.55 7.03 -12.91
C ALA A 169 -2.97 8.49 -13.04
N LEU A 170 -3.86 8.77 -13.99
CA LEU A 170 -4.30 10.14 -14.25
C LEU A 170 -5.19 10.67 -13.12
N PHE A 171 -6.10 9.83 -12.59
CA PHE A 171 -6.87 10.19 -11.39
C PHE A 171 -5.96 10.51 -10.21
N HIS A 172 -4.98 9.64 -9.94
CA HIS A 172 -4.01 9.84 -8.86
C HIS A 172 -3.27 11.18 -9.00
N PHE A 173 -2.72 11.46 -10.18
CA PHE A 173 -1.96 12.68 -10.43
C PHE A 173 -2.83 13.92 -10.24
N ARG A 174 -4.00 13.99 -10.89
CA ARG A 174 -4.94 15.11 -10.77
C ARG A 174 -5.38 15.34 -9.32
N TYR A 175 -5.69 14.25 -8.59
CA TYR A 175 -6.08 14.32 -7.19
C TYR A 175 -4.96 14.89 -6.30
N ILE A 176 -3.71 14.46 -6.51
CA ILE A 176 -2.57 14.99 -5.77
C ILE A 176 -2.34 16.48 -6.09
N ARG A 177 -2.56 16.92 -7.32
CA ARG A 177 -2.46 18.35 -7.70
C ARG A 177 -3.54 19.21 -7.01
N ILE A 178 -4.72 18.69 -6.80
CA ILE A 178 -5.79 19.37 -6.04
C ILE A 178 -5.44 19.39 -4.55
N HIS A 179 -4.98 18.26 -4.02
CA HIS A 179 -4.64 18.08 -2.60
C HIS A 179 -5.75 18.56 -1.66
N PRO A 180 -6.96 17.96 -1.74
CA PRO A 180 -8.21 18.60 -1.27
C PRO A 180 -8.35 18.72 0.24
N PHE A 181 -7.59 17.96 1.04
CA PHE A 181 -7.68 17.93 2.49
C PHE A 181 -6.43 18.54 3.15
N GLU A 182 -6.54 18.87 4.45
CA GLU A 182 -5.40 19.37 5.21
C GLU A 182 -4.33 18.30 5.45
N ASP A 183 -4.74 17.01 5.60
CA ASP A 183 -3.87 15.82 5.70
C ASP A 183 -4.53 14.61 5.05
N GLY A 184 -3.82 13.48 4.93
CA GLY A 184 -4.33 12.21 4.43
C GLY A 184 -4.48 12.09 2.92
N ASN A 185 -4.11 13.11 2.15
CA ASN A 185 -4.29 13.11 0.69
C ASN A 185 -3.52 11.96 0.00
N GLY A 186 -2.30 11.68 0.41
CA GLY A 186 -1.52 10.58 -0.14
C GLY A 186 -2.17 9.21 0.12
N ARG A 187 -2.70 9.00 1.33
CA ARG A 187 -3.41 7.75 1.69
C ARG A 187 -4.68 7.58 0.85
N ILE A 188 -5.48 8.64 0.69
CA ILE A 188 -6.68 8.62 -0.17
C ILE A 188 -6.29 8.37 -1.62
N ALA A 189 -5.28 9.03 -2.17
CA ALA A 189 -4.84 8.83 -3.54
C ALA A 189 -4.49 7.35 -3.82
N ARG A 190 -3.76 6.70 -2.90
CA ARG A 190 -3.40 5.28 -3.02
C ARG A 190 -4.60 4.33 -2.85
N LEU A 191 -5.60 4.69 -2.04
CA LEU A 191 -6.87 3.96 -1.97
C LEU A 191 -7.65 4.08 -3.28
N MET A 192 -7.74 5.29 -3.84
CA MET A 192 -8.48 5.53 -5.08
C MET A 192 -7.85 4.85 -6.30
N VAL A 193 -6.52 4.72 -6.34
CA VAL A 193 -5.84 3.87 -7.33
C VAL A 193 -6.39 2.44 -7.28
N ASN A 194 -6.44 1.86 -6.08
CA ASN A 194 -6.93 0.49 -5.91
C ASN A 194 -8.45 0.37 -6.12
N PHE A 195 -9.22 1.40 -5.80
CA PHE A 195 -10.64 1.49 -6.16
C PHE A 195 -10.83 1.34 -7.67
N ILE A 196 -10.10 2.13 -8.46
CA ILE A 196 -10.20 2.10 -9.93
C ILE A 196 -9.76 0.76 -10.49
N LEU A 197 -8.60 0.24 -10.06
CA LEU A 197 -8.09 -1.05 -10.52
C LEU A 197 -9.06 -2.19 -10.20
N THR A 198 -9.60 -2.23 -8.97
CA THR A 198 -10.55 -3.28 -8.53
C THR A 198 -11.85 -3.25 -9.33
N ARG A 199 -12.39 -2.07 -9.62
CA ARG A 199 -13.60 -1.93 -10.47
C ARG A 199 -13.45 -2.55 -11.85
N HIS A 200 -12.23 -2.59 -12.36
CA HIS A 200 -11.88 -3.15 -13.67
C HIS A 200 -11.29 -4.57 -13.60
N ASP A 201 -11.47 -5.27 -12.46
CA ASP A 201 -10.98 -6.64 -12.23
C ASP A 201 -9.44 -6.79 -12.31
N TYR A 202 -8.72 -5.68 -12.09
CA TYR A 202 -7.27 -5.69 -11.95
C TYR A 202 -6.88 -6.03 -10.51
N PRO A 203 -5.75 -6.70 -10.32
CA PRO A 203 -5.23 -6.89 -8.96
C PRO A 203 -4.88 -5.54 -8.33
N MET A 204 -5.09 -5.47 -7.03
CA MET A 204 -4.68 -4.31 -6.24
C MET A 204 -3.15 -4.22 -6.15
N ILE A 205 -2.63 -3.02 -6.02
CA ILE A 205 -1.20 -2.74 -6.00
C ILE A 205 -0.76 -1.99 -4.74
N VAL A 206 0.52 -2.08 -4.42
CA VAL A 206 1.13 -1.42 -3.27
C VAL A 206 2.28 -0.51 -3.71
N VAL A 207 2.18 0.78 -3.39
CA VAL A 207 3.33 1.70 -3.46
C VAL A 207 4.23 1.39 -2.27
N ARG A 208 5.41 0.78 -2.50
CA ARG A 208 6.30 0.34 -1.43
C ARG A 208 7.01 1.53 -0.76
N SER A 209 6.96 1.60 0.57
CA SER A 209 7.56 2.69 1.36
C SER A 209 9.08 2.80 1.13
N ARG A 210 9.77 1.67 0.96
CA ARG A 210 11.20 1.64 0.62
C ARG A 210 11.53 2.26 -0.75
N LYS A 211 10.52 2.49 -1.61
CA LYS A 211 10.63 3.17 -2.91
C LYS A 211 9.94 4.54 -2.93
N LYS A 212 9.69 5.11 -1.74
CA LYS A 212 9.06 6.43 -1.61
C LYS A 212 9.76 7.50 -2.46
N SER A 213 11.09 7.50 -2.49
CA SER A 213 11.85 8.46 -3.28
C SER A 213 11.61 8.33 -4.78
N GLU A 214 11.51 7.11 -5.32
CA GLU A 214 11.22 6.87 -6.74
C GLU A 214 9.79 7.35 -7.09
N TYR A 215 8.83 7.09 -6.21
CA TYR A 215 7.44 7.52 -6.35
C TYR A 215 7.30 9.05 -6.37
N LEU A 216 7.90 9.73 -5.38
CA LEU A 216 7.85 11.19 -5.30
C LEU A 216 8.60 11.85 -6.45
N GLU A 217 9.71 11.26 -6.90
CA GLU A 217 10.44 11.75 -8.06
C GLU A 217 9.62 11.66 -9.34
N ALA A 218 8.92 10.57 -9.56
CA ALA A 218 8.08 10.42 -10.74
C ALA A 218 6.93 11.45 -10.78
N LEU A 219 6.34 11.77 -9.62
CA LEU A 219 5.36 12.84 -9.49
C LEU A 219 5.99 14.20 -9.79
N HIS A 220 7.14 14.50 -9.17
CA HIS A 220 7.84 15.76 -9.39
C HIS A 220 8.22 15.99 -10.85
N GLN A 221 8.71 14.96 -11.55
CA GLN A 221 9.04 15.08 -12.98
C GLN A 221 7.79 15.35 -13.84
N ALA A 222 6.64 14.78 -13.50
CA ALA A 222 5.37 15.10 -14.16
C ALA A 222 4.89 16.52 -13.82
N ASP A 223 5.09 16.98 -12.58
CA ASP A 223 4.79 18.35 -12.17
C ASP A 223 5.60 19.38 -12.97
N LEU A 224 6.86 19.09 -13.27
CA LEU A 224 7.71 19.96 -14.11
C LEU A 224 7.20 20.04 -15.56
N GLU A 225 6.67 18.95 -16.11
CA GLU A 225 6.10 18.94 -17.47
C GLU A 225 4.77 19.70 -17.54
N VAL A 226 3.92 19.58 -16.51
CA VAL A 226 2.60 20.25 -16.44
C VAL A 226 2.73 21.73 -16.08
N GLY A 227 3.74 22.09 -15.28
CA GLY A 227 3.95 23.44 -14.77
C GLY A 227 3.34 23.71 -13.39
N PRO A 228 3.61 24.90 -12.84
CA PRO A 228 3.32 25.18 -11.42
C PRO A 228 1.85 25.48 -11.11
N VAL A 229 1.03 25.78 -12.11
CA VAL A 229 -0.38 26.17 -11.89
C VAL A 229 -1.18 24.97 -11.42
N PRO A 230 -1.82 25.02 -10.23
CA PRO A 230 -2.54 23.88 -9.68
C PRO A 230 -3.70 23.38 -10.56
N SER A 231 -4.48 24.27 -11.16
CA SER A 231 -5.60 23.93 -12.04
C SER A 231 -5.13 23.19 -13.30
N ASP A 232 -3.97 23.51 -13.86
CA ASP A 232 -3.41 22.80 -15.02
C ASP A 232 -3.14 21.35 -14.66
N GLY A 233 -2.58 21.10 -13.48
CA GLY A 233 -2.36 19.75 -12.98
C GLY A 233 -3.65 18.99 -12.67
N ALA A 234 -4.67 19.68 -12.16
CA ALA A 234 -5.99 19.10 -11.92
C ALA A 234 -6.73 18.69 -13.22
N HIS A 235 -6.33 19.25 -14.36
CA HIS A 235 -6.88 18.95 -15.69
C HIS A 235 -5.86 18.30 -16.65
N ALA A 236 -4.65 17.89 -16.15
CA ALA A 236 -3.61 17.31 -16.97
C ALA A 236 -4.08 16.09 -17.79
N ASP A 237 -3.59 15.95 -18.99
CA ASP A 237 -3.83 14.79 -19.85
C ASP A 237 -2.75 13.70 -19.69
N ILE A 238 -3.02 12.53 -20.25
CA ILE A 238 -2.10 11.38 -20.18
C ILE A 238 -0.72 11.69 -20.80
N LYS A 239 -0.67 12.57 -21.79
CA LYS A 239 0.59 13.01 -22.44
C LYS A 239 1.42 13.89 -21.52
N ASP A 240 0.79 14.58 -20.59
CA ASP A 240 1.43 15.55 -19.70
C ASP A 240 2.06 14.86 -18.47
N ILE A 241 1.59 13.66 -18.13
CA ILE A 241 2.08 12.89 -16.98
C ILE A 241 2.99 11.71 -17.34
N ARG A 242 3.66 11.75 -18.50
CA ARG A 242 4.49 10.63 -19.01
C ARG A 242 5.50 10.08 -18.01
N PRO A 243 6.26 10.90 -17.25
CA PRO A 243 7.18 10.39 -16.24
C PRO A 243 6.48 9.57 -15.16
N PHE A 244 5.37 10.08 -14.63
CA PHE A 244 4.57 9.38 -13.63
C PHE A 244 3.89 8.13 -14.21
N LEU A 245 3.35 8.20 -15.42
CA LEU A 245 2.73 7.06 -16.09
C LEU A 245 3.74 5.93 -16.32
N LYS A 246 4.98 6.27 -16.70
CA LYS A 246 6.06 5.27 -16.85
C LYS A 246 6.36 4.55 -15.53
N TYR A 247 6.50 5.32 -14.45
CA TYR A 247 6.67 4.78 -13.11
C TYR A 247 5.49 3.88 -12.73
N PHE A 248 4.27 4.37 -12.92
CA PHE A 248 3.05 3.68 -12.53
C PHE A 248 2.84 2.37 -13.30
N ASN A 249 3.11 2.34 -14.61
CA ASN A 249 3.09 1.10 -15.39
C ASN A 249 4.09 0.06 -14.86
N ASN A 250 5.29 0.48 -14.47
CA ASN A 250 6.28 -0.41 -13.88
C ASN A 250 5.84 -0.93 -12.50
N LEU A 251 5.22 -0.07 -11.70
CA LEU A 251 4.67 -0.42 -10.39
C LEU A 251 3.59 -1.50 -10.55
N VAL A 252 2.59 -1.25 -11.39
CA VAL A 252 1.51 -2.20 -11.65
C VAL A 252 2.08 -3.53 -12.17
N ALA A 253 2.97 -3.49 -13.17
CA ALA A 253 3.58 -4.70 -13.71
C ALA A 253 4.33 -5.51 -12.64
N THR A 254 5.05 -4.83 -11.74
CA THR A 254 5.82 -5.48 -10.67
C THR A 254 4.91 -6.12 -9.64
N GLU A 255 3.90 -5.39 -9.14
CA GLU A 255 3.00 -5.89 -8.11
C GLU A 255 2.14 -7.05 -8.65
N VAL A 256 1.59 -6.93 -9.87
CA VAL A 256 0.85 -8.02 -10.51
C VAL A 256 1.72 -9.27 -10.71
N TYR A 257 2.97 -9.09 -11.16
CA TYR A 257 3.88 -10.22 -11.32
C TYR A 257 4.23 -10.88 -9.97
N ASN A 258 4.39 -10.09 -8.92
CA ASN A 258 4.58 -10.61 -7.56
C ASN A 258 3.37 -11.41 -7.07
N ASP A 259 2.16 -10.98 -7.39
CA ASP A 259 0.94 -11.72 -7.06
C ASP A 259 0.85 -13.05 -7.80
N VAL A 260 1.18 -13.06 -9.11
CA VAL A 260 1.27 -14.29 -9.90
C VAL A 260 2.27 -15.27 -9.28
N LEU A 261 3.47 -14.79 -8.92
CA LEU A 261 4.47 -15.62 -8.27
C LEU A 261 4.01 -16.14 -6.90
N PHE A 262 3.37 -15.27 -6.10
CA PHE A 262 2.89 -15.63 -4.77
C PHE A 262 1.82 -16.73 -4.82
N VAL A 263 0.86 -16.60 -5.73
CA VAL A 263 -0.20 -17.60 -5.91
C VAL A 263 0.35 -18.91 -6.46
N SER A 264 1.29 -18.84 -7.41
CA SER A 264 1.91 -20.01 -8.02
C SER A 264 2.94 -20.70 -7.13
N GLU A 265 3.40 -20.04 -6.05
CA GLU A 265 4.45 -20.58 -5.18
C GLU A 265 3.97 -21.78 -4.36
N LYS A 266 4.59 -22.92 -4.56
CA LYS A 266 4.31 -24.17 -3.84
C LYS A 266 5.52 -24.63 -2.99
N ASN A 267 6.64 -23.89 -3.04
CA ASN A 267 7.86 -24.26 -2.33
C ASN A 267 7.78 -23.78 -0.87
N GLU A 268 7.77 -24.75 0.07
CA GLU A 268 7.74 -24.48 1.51
C GLU A 268 8.99 -23.75 2.04
N ASN A 269 10.08 -23.71 1.28
CA ASN A 269 11.29 -22.95 1.62
C ASN A 269 11.18 -21.46 1.31
N VAL A 270 10.08 -21.02 0.70
CA VAL A 270 9.89 -19.63 0.31
C VAL A 270 9.01 -18.91 1.32
N TRP A 271 9.49 -17.75 1.74
CA TRP A 271 8.80 -16.84 2.62
C TRP A 271 8.58 -15.50 1.91
N TRP A 272 7.36 -14.99 2.01
CA TRP A 272 7.00 -13.70 1.46
C TRP A 272 6.87 -12.66 2.58
N TYR A 273 7.54 -11.53 2.41
CA TYR A 273 7.59 -10.47 3.40
C TYR A 273 7.72 -9.11 2.70
N ASP A 274 6.80 -8.19 2.96
CA ASP A 274 6.73 -6.86 2.33
C ASP A 274 6.93 -6.89 0.79
N GLY A 275 6.24 -7.79 0.11
CA GLY A 275 6.32 -7.97 -1.35
C GLY A 275 7.63 -8.60 -1.84
N GLU A 276 8.52 -9.04 -0.97
CA GLU A 276 9.76 -9.73 -1.34
C GLU A 276 9.64 -11.24 -1.19
N ARG A 277 10.14 -11.95 -2.21
CA ARG A 277 10.26 -13.40 -2.22
C ARG A 277 11.61 -13.80 -1.67
N ILE A 278 11.62 -14.43 -0.51
CA ILE A 278 12.81 -14.85 0.21
C ILE A 278 12.88 -16.37 0.20
N ALA A 279 13.91 -16.94 -0.43
CA ALA A 279 14.12 -18.38 -0.47
C ALA A 279 15.19 -18.81 0.55
N PHE A 280 14.86 -19.82 1.35
CA PHE A 280 15.75 -20.44 2.33
C PHE A 280 16.23 -21.83 1.86
N ARG A 281 17.24 -22.37 2.54
CA ARG A 281 17.79 -23.69 2.22
C ARG A 281 16.88 -24.84 2.65
N THR A 282 16.11 -24.64 3.71
CA THR A 282 15.21 -25.66 4.28
C THR A 282 13.91 -25.03 4.76
N PRO A 283 12.80 -25.78 4.86
CA PRO A 283 11.51 -25.26 5.33
C PRO A 283 11.51 -24.89 6.83
N ASN A 284 12.54 -25.25 7.58
CA ASN A 284 12.61 -24.93 9.00
C ASN A 284 12.65 -23.42 9.28
N TYR A 285 13.25 -22.63 8.36
CA TYR A 285 13.23 -21.16 8.45
C TYR A 285 11.80 -20.62 8.35
N THR A 286 11.07 -21.06 7.34
CA THR A 286 9.70 -20.60 7.10
C THR A 286 8.75 -21.07 8.18
N LYS A 287 8.92 -22.29 8.71
CA LYS A 287 8.14 -22.80 9.84
C LYS A 287 8.31 -21.93 11.08
N ILE A 288 9.55 -21.58 11.46
CA ILE A 288 9.83 -20.73 12.61
C ILE A 288 9.29 -19.31 12.37
N LEU A 289 9.55 -18.69 11.20
CA LEU A 289 9.08 -17.36 10.87
C LEU A 289 7.56 -17.27 10.88
N ASN A 290 6.87 -18.27 10.33
CA ASN A 290 5.40 -18.31 10.33
C ASN A 290 4.83 -18.53 11.74
N ALA A 291 5.48 -19.33 12.58
CA ALA A 291 5.07 -19.51 13.97
C ALA A 291 5.24 -18.21 14.78
N MET A 292 6.35 -17.47 14.59
CA MET A 292 6.60 -16.19 15.24
C MET A 292 5.59 -15.10 14.85
N ARG A 293 4.96 -15.17 13.66
CA ARG A 293 3.89 -14.26 13.26
C ARG A 293 2.64 -14.39 14.13
N THR A 294 2.36 -15.59 14.61
CA THR A 294 1.17 -15.88 15.43
C THR A 294 1.49 -15.86 16.93
N GLU A 295 2.70 -16.25 17.30
CA GLU A 295 3.17 -16.32 18.68
C GLU A 295 4.61 -15.78 18.78
N PRO A 296 4.77 -14.46 19.03
CA PRO A 296 6.08 -13.82 19.05
C PRO A 296 6.93 -14.21 20.27
N THR A 297 6.36 -14.92 21.25
CA THR A 297 7.05 -15.34 22.48
C THR A 297 7.48 -16.81 22.45
N LEU A 298 7.64 -17.41 21.28
CA LEU A 298 8.07 -18.79 21.13
C LEU A 298 9.41 -19.06 21.83
N THR A 299 9.45 -20.16 22.59
CA THR A 299 10.68 -20.68 23.20
C THR A 299 11.44 -21.59 22.24
N LEU A 300 12.70 -21.89 22.55
CA LEU A 300 13.48 -22.89 21.80
C LEU A 300 12.84 -24.28 21.84
N ALA A 301 12.11 -24.61 22.92
CA ALA A 301 11.38 -25.86 23.04
C ALA A 301 10.21 -25.93 22.05
N ASP A 302 9.42 -24.85 21.93
CA ASP A 302 8.33 -24.75 20.97
C ASP A 302 8.85 -24.85 19.53
N MET A 303 9.95 -24.17 19.23
CA MET A 303 10.58 -24.23 17.91
C MET A 303 11.09 -25.65 17.57
N ARG A 304 11.58 -26.39 18.59
CA ARG A 304 11.99 -27.81 18.42
C ARG A 304 10.77 -28.67 18.08
N GLU A 305 9.66 -28.46 18.74
CA GLU A 305 8.41 -29.18 18.45
C GLU A 305 7.93 -28.93 17.03
N ILE A 306 7.92 -27.64 16.61
CA ILE A 306 7.48 -27.22 15.28
C ILE A 306 8.38 -27.75 14.15
N THR A 307 9.70 -27.80 14.37
CA THR A 307 10.68 -28.11 13.32
C THR A 307 11.21 -29.53 13.35
N GLY A 308 11.19 -30.18 14.51
CA GLY A 308 11.77 -31.51 14.72
C GLY A 308 13.30 -31.55 14.74
N ILE A 309 14.00 -30.40 14.78
CA ILE A 309 15.46 -30.33 14.78
C ILE A 309 16.01 -30.05 16.20
N SER A 310 17.31 -30.24 16.39
CA SER A 310 17.96 -30.01 17.71
C SER A 310 17.99 -28.53 18.09
N ILE A 311 18.00 -28.21 19.38
CA ILE A 311 18.09 -26.83 19.89
C ILE A 311 19.35 -26.12 19.35
N ALA A 312 20.50 -26.82 19.26
CA ALA A 312 21.71 -26.24 18.69
C ALA A 312 21.53 -25.84 17.20
N ALA A 313 20.77 -26.64 16.43
CA ALA A 313 20.44 -26.29 15.03
C ALA A 313 19.50 -25.11 14.95
N ILE A 314 18.51 -25.01 15.87
CA ILE A 314 17.57 -23.86 15.96
C ILE A 314 18.35 -22.57 16.27
N GLN A 315 19.24 -22.60 17.27
CA GLN A 315 20.07 -21.43 17.62
C GLN A 315 20.88 -20.93 16.43
N LYS A 316 21.55 -21.85 15.70
CA LYS A 316 22.29 -21.49 14.49
C LYS A 316 21.39 -20.88 13.40
N LEU A 317 20.17 -21.39 13.28
CA LEU A 317 19.18 -20.86 12.34
C LEU A 317 18.72 -19.45 12.76
N LEU A 318 18.43 -19.24 14.05
CA LEU A 318 18.07 -17.93 14.60
C LEU A 318 19.20 -16.91 14.44
N ASP A 319 20.47 -17.30 14.69
CA ASP A 319 21.62 -16.42 14.48
C ASP A 319 21.69 -15.92 13.02
N GLN A 320 21.41 -16.81 12.05
CA GLN A 320 21.37 -16.42 10.64
C GLN A 320 20.21 -15.49 10.32
N LEU A 321 19.04 -15.69 10.92
CA LEU A 321 17.87 -14.81 10.76
C LEU A 321 18.13 -13.43 11.38
N ILE A 322 18.78 -13.38 12.56
CA ILE A 322 19.19 -12.13 13.21
C ILE A 322 20.23 -11.40 12.35
N GLN A 323 21.25 -12.11 11.85
CA GLN A 323 22.26 -11.50 10.98
C GLN A 323 21.65 -10.87 9.72
N LYS A 324 20.59 -11.52 9.19
CA LYS A 324 19.82 -10.99 8.05
C LYS A 324 18.75 -9.98 8.45
N LYS A 325 18.62 -9.70 9.74
CA LYS A 325 17.65 -8.77 10.31
C LYS A 325 16.18 -9.15 10.04
N TYR A 326 15.87 -10.42 9.87
CA TYR A 326 14.50 -10.91 9.76
C TYR A 326 13.86 -11.16 11.12
N VAL A 327 14.65 -11.36 12.15
CA VAL A 327 14.23 -11.66 13.52
C VAL A 327 15.08 -10.87 14.48
N GLU A 328 14.49 -10.35 15.53
CA GLU A 328 15.18 -9.81 16.69
C GLU A 328 14.81 -10.58 17.95
N ARG A 329 15.68 -10.52 18.94
CA ARG A 329 15.38 -11.04 20.27
C ARG A 329 14.50 -10.05 21.01
N GLY A 330 13.38 -10.51 21.59
CA GLY A 330 12.48 -9.65 22.35
C GLY A 330 13.10 -9.21 23.69
N GLU A 331 12.42 -8.27 24.35
CA GLU A 331 12.87 -7.71 25.63
C GLU A 331 12.83 -8.70 26.79
N LYS A 332 11.89 -9.66 26.73
CA LYS A 332 11.80 -10.75 27.72
C LYS A 332 12.69 -11.89 27.31
N ASP A 333 13.39 -12.47 28.26
CA ASP A 333 14.28 -13.62 28.02
C ASP A 333 13.51 -14.74 27.30
N GLY A 334 14.04 -15.18 26.17
CA GLY A 334 13.44 -16.21 25.33
C GLY A 334 12.37 -15.73 24.35
N SER A 335 11.99 -14.45 24.30
CA SER A 335 11.06 -13.94 23.28
C SER A 335 11.78 -13.58 21.97
N TRP A 336 11.06 -13.68 20.86
CA TRP A 336 11.55 -13.41 19.52
C TRP A 336 10.52 -12.58 18.74
N ARG A 337 11.00 -11.69 17.88
CA ARG A 337 10.14 -10.90 16.98
C ARG A 337 10.54 -11.12 15.53
N VAL A 338 9.57 -11.18 14.66
CA VAL A 338 9.81 -11.18 13.21
C VAL A 338 9.78 -9.74 12.72
N PHE A 339 10.89 -9.26 12.17
CA PHE A 339 10.95 -7.94 11.56
C PHE A 339 11.91 -7.96 10.35
N MET A 340 11.66 -7.07 9.40
CA MET A 340 12.66 -6.67 8.41
C MET A 340 13.09 -5.25 8.74
N THR A 341 14.38 -5.04 8.78
CA THR A 341 14.92 -3.69 8.80
C THR A 341 14.98 -3.17 7.37
N GLN A 342 14.76 -1.89 7.26
CA GLN A 342 14.76 -1.15 6.00
C GLN A 342 16.02 -1.34 5.15
#